data_685cff3e4e02d1607f6d203f33374a08
#
_entry.id   685cff3e4e02d1607f6d203f33374a08
#
_cell.length_a   1.000
_cell.length_b   1.000
_cell.length_c   1.000
_cell.angle_alpha   90.00
_cell.angle_beta   90.00
_cell.angle_gamma   90.00
#
_symmetry.space_group_name_H-M   'P 1'
#
loop_
_entity.id
_entity.type
_entity.pdbx_description
1 polymer ?
#
loop_
_entity_poly.entity_id
_entity_poly.type
_entity_poly.pdbx_seq_one_letter_code
_entity_poly.pdbx_strand_id
1 'polypeptide(L)'
;MFRGKLKFLLGVILIVMLVIAVYVLYLYQQGGPEYYNPPVQKTDDPKVQILSDMTVLSGAVEAYYAKNLRYPDKLEQLKPEFIDKIPLEAGTEKSFIYASDALDRYRITVLEPSRYGFKELFIENGKIMQK
;
A
#
# COMPACT_ATOMS: atom_id res chain seq x y z
N MET A 1 4.03 -54.55 10.81
CA MET A 1 2.93 -54.03 9.97
C MET A 1 2.76 -52.53 10.04
N PHE A 2 2.78 -51.91 11.21
CA PHE A 2 2.66 -50.47 11.35
C PHE A 2 3.88 -49.64 10.83
N ARG A 3 5.09 -50.17 10.93
CA ARG A 3 6.31 -49.49 10.50
C ARG A 3 6.39 -49.21 8.99
N GLY A 4 5.84 -50.07 8.15
CA GLY A 4 5.81 -49.85 6.68
C GLY A 4 4.80 -48.82 6.27
N LYS A 5 3.60 -48.86 6.84
CA LYS A 5 2.54 -47.85 6.58
C LYS A 5 2.92 -46.46 7.08
N LEU A 6 3.61 -46.41 8.23
CA LEU A 6 4.12 -45.12 8.78
C LEU A 6 5.20 -44.53 7.90
N LYS A 7 6.14 -45.33 7.39
CA LYS A 7 7.19 -44.87 6.47
C LYS A 7 6.59 -44.38 5.14
N PHE A 8 5.57 -45.08 4.62
CA PHE A 8 4.88 -44.66 3.44
C PHE A 8 4.13 -43.32 3.66
N LEU A 9 3.43 -43.18 4.78
CA LEU A 9 2.73 -41.95 5.15
C LEU A 9 3.68 -40.79 5.29
N LEU A 10 4.82 -40.96 5.95
CA LEU A 10 5.88 -39.96 6.10
C LEU A 10 6.44 -39.58 4.73
N GLY A 11 6.63 -40.51 3.81
CA GLY A 11 7.09 -40.23 2.46
C GLY A 11 6.07 -39.37 1.67
N VAL A 12 4.81 -39.67 1.78
CA VAL A 12 3.74 -38.86 1.14
C VAL A 12 3.68 -37.46 1.70
N ILE A 13 3.77 -37.29 3.02
CA ILE A 13 3.80 -35.99 3.67
C ILE A 13 5.01 -35.16 3.19
N LEU A 14 6.17 -35.79 3.09
CA LEU A 14 7.38 -35.13 2.62
C LEU A 14 7.28 -34.66 1.18
N ILE A 15 6.69 -35.46 0.31
CA ILE A 15 6.44 -35.08 -1.09
C ILE A 15 5.46 -33.91 -1.17
N VAL A 16 4.37 -33.94 -0.40
CA VAL A 16 3.39 -32.84 -0.36
C VAL A 16 4.04 -31.55 0.13
N MET A 17 4.85 -31.62 1.18
CA MET A 17 5.60 -30.46 1.70
C MET A 17 6.57 -29.89 0.64
N LEU A 18 7.23 -30.77 -0.10
CA LEU A 18 8.15 -30.35 -1.16
C LEU A 18 7.42 -29.67 -2.31
N VAL A 19 6.27 -30.19 -2.72
CA VAL A 19 5.43 -29.57 -3.76
C VAL A 19 4.94 -28.18 -3.32
N ILE A 20 4.50 -28.05 -2.06
CA ILE A 20 4.09 -26.75 -1.49
C ILE A 20 5.27 -25.79 -1.46
N ALA A 21 6.45 -26.24 -1.04
CA ALA A 21 7.65 -25.39 -1.01
C ALA A 21 8.04 -24.88 -2.41
N VAL A 22 8.01 -25.78 -3.41
CA VAL A 22 8.30 -25.41 -4.81
C VAL A 22 7.24 -24.44 -5.33
N TYR A 23 5.97 -24.65 -5.02
CA TYR A 23 4.88 -23.76 -5.41
C TYR A 23 5.02 -22.36 -4.78
N VAL A 24 5.34 -22.29 -3.49
CA VAL A 24 5.62 -21.04 -2.79
C VAL A 24 6.83 -20.32 -3.40
N LEU A 25 7.90 -21.06 -3.70
CA LEU A 25 9.09 -20.51 -4.34
C LEU A 25 8.78 -19.96 -5.75
N TYR A 26 7.94 -20.69 -6.51
CA TYR A 26 7.48 -20.27 -7.82
C TYR A 26 6.67 -18.96 -7.73
N LEU A 27 5.77 -18.83 -6.75
CA LEU A 27 5.03 -17.59 -6.50
C LEU A 27 5.99 -16.44 -6.10
N TYR A 28 7.01 -16.72 -5.31
CA TYR A 28 8.03 -15.74 -4.93
C TYR A 28 8.87 -15.27 -6.12
N GLN A 29 9.18 -16.15 -7.07
CA GLN A 29 9.92 -15.78 -8.29
C GLN A 29 9.08 -14.97 -9.28
N GLN A 30 7.76 -15.10 -9.25
CA GLN A 30 6.85 -14.29 -10.06
C GLN A 30 6.61 -12.88 -9.49
N GLY A 31 7.32 -12.48 -8.42
CA GLY A 31 7.26 -11.12 -7.88
C GLY A 31 6.66 -11.00 -6.49
N GLY A 32 6.30 -12.14 -5.85
CA GLY A 32 5.64 -12.10 -4.55
C GLY A 32 4.24 -11.47 -4.63
N PRO A 33 3.59 -11.19 -3.51
CA PRO A 33 2.45 -10.29 -3.51
C PRO A 33 2.99 -8.92 -3.95
N GLU A 34 2.82 -8.61 -5.23
CA GLU A 34 2.96 -7.23 -5.67
C GLU A 34 2.09 -6.41 -4.71
N TYR A 35 2.72 -5.58 -3.93
CA TYR A 35 1.98 -4.47 -3.35
C TYR A 35 1.32 -3.81 -4.55
N TYR A 36 0.01 -4.00 -4.66
CA TYR A 36 -0.75 -3.45 -5.76
C TYR A 36 -0.53 -1.95 -5.73
N ASN A 37 0.44 -1.54 -6.52
CA ASN A 37 0.70 -0.15 -6.82
C ASN A 37 -0.12 0.10 -8.07
N PRO A 38 -1.39 0.52 -7.94
CA PRO A 38 -2.20 0.77 -9.11
C PRO A 38 -1.45 1.78 -9.95
N PRO A 39 -1.30 1.53 -11.26
CA PRO A 39 -0.70 2.52 -12.13
C PRO A 39 -1.47 3.82 -11.93
N VAL A 40 -0.74 4.89 -11.63
CA VAL A 40 -1.34 6.24 -11.53
C VAL A 40 -2.03 6.49 -12.85
N GLN A 41 -3.33 6.30 -12.89
CA GLN A 41 -4.12 6.60 -14.07
C GLN A 41 -4.12 8.12 -14.20
N LYS A 42 -3.32 8.62 -15.14
CA LYS A 42 -3.42 10.02 -15.52
C LYS A 42 -4.79 10.21 -16.16
N THR A 43 -5.64 10.89 -15.46
CA THR A 43 -6.93 11.33 -15.98
C THR A 43 -6.90 12.84 -16.21
N ASP A 44 -7.63 13.29 -17.20
CA ASP A 44 -7.74 14.71 -17.49
C ASP A 44 -8.68 15.45 -16.52
N ASP A 45 -9.41 14.70 -15.68
CA ASP A 45 -10.27 15.27 -14.64
C ASP A 45 -9.48 15.48 -13.33
N PRO A 46 -9.23 16.75 -12.93
CA PRO A 46 -8.48 17.05 -11.71
C PRO A 46 -9.11 16.46 -10.43
N LYS A 47 -10.43 16.34 -10.39
CA LYS A 47 -11.17 15.76 -9.27
C LYS A 47 -10.86 14.26 -9.13
N VAL A 48 -10.86 13.52 -10.21
CA VAL A 48 -10.53 12.09 -10.22
C VAL A 48 -9.05 11.90 -9.92
N GLN A 49 -8.20 12.77 -10.49
CA GLN A 49 -6.75 12.70 -10.28
C GLN A 49 -6.39 12.92 -8.82
N ILE A 50 -6.94 13.93 -8.14
CA ILE A 50 -6.63 14.20 -6.74
C ILE A 50 -7.03 13.03 -5.83
N LEU A 51 -8.19 12.41 -6.07
CA LEU A 51 -8.64 11.25 -5.30
C LEU A 51 -7.75 10.04 -5.53
N SER A 52 -7.32 9.81 -6.77
CA SER A 52 -6.37 8.75 -7.11
C SER A 52 -5.01 8.95 -6.43
N ASP A 53 -4.45 10.15 -6.51
CA ASP A 53 -3.16 10.49 -5.91
C ASP A 53 -3.19 10.34 -4.38
N MET A 54 -4.26 10.77 -3.75
CA MET A 54 -4.46 10.60 -2.30
C MET A 54 -4.55 9.13 -1.91
N THR A 55 -5.23 8.31 -2.71
CA THR A 55 -5.37 6.87 -2.48
C THR A 55 -4.03 6.16 -2.60
N VAL A 56 -3.24 6.49 -3.63
CA VAL A 56 -1.88 5.96 -3.81
C VAL A 56 -0.99 6.34 -2.64
N LEU A 57 -1.03 7.59 -2.24
CA LEU A 57 -0.21 8.10 -1.12
C LEU A 57 -0.60 7.45 0.21
N SER A 58 -1.90 7.29 0.47
CA SER A 58 -2.42 6.58 1.64
C SER A 58 -1.97 5.12 1.64
N GLY A 59 -2.02 4.43 0.50
CA GLY A 59 -1.54 3.06 0.35
C GLY A 59 -0.05 2.93 0.70
N ALA A 60 0.77 3.88 0.29
CA ALA A 60 2.20 3.91 0.63
C ALA A 60 2.44 4.13 2.14
N VAL A 61 1.65 5.00 2.78
CA VAL A 61 1.69 5.22 4.24
C VAL A 61 1.32 3.96 5.01
N GLU A 62 0.28 3.25 4.58
CA GLU A 62 -0.13 1.97 5.19
C GLU A 62 0.92 0.87 4.98
N ALA A 63 1.55 0.81 3.82
CA ALA A 63 2.65 -0.13 3.55
C ALA A 63 3.86 0.16 4.45
N TYR A 64 4.19 1.42 4.67
CA TYR A 64 5.23 1.83 5.62
C TYR A 64 4.90 1.37 7.04
N TYR A 65 3.66 1.57 7.48
CA TYR A 65 3.20 1.11 8.79
C TYR A 65 3.29 -0.41 8.94
N ALA A 66 2.89 -1.16 7.92
CA ALA A 66 2.95 -2.62 7.93
C ALA A 66 4.38 -3.15 8.14
N LYS A 67 5.39 -2.43 7.63
CA LYS A 67 6.80 -2.80 7.79
C LYS A 67 7.41 -2.30 9.09
N ASN A 68 7.12 -1.07 9.48
CA ASN A 68 7.83 -0.36 10.57
C ASN A 68 7.03 -0.31 11.88
N LEU A 69 5.76 -0.73 11.88
CA LEU A 69 4.82 -0.68 13.00
C LEU A 69 4.63 0.74 13.57
N ARG A 70 4.84 1.72 12.73
CA ARG A 70 4.61 3.15 13.00
C ARG A 70 4.39 3.89 11.69
N TYR A 71 3.65 4.97 11.72
CA TYR A 71 3.48 5.83 10.57
C TYR A 71 4.73 6.70 10.32
N PRO A 72 5.03 7.06 9.07
CA PRO A 72 6.16 7.95 8.79
C PRO A 72 5.92 9.33 9.41
N ASP A 73 6.99 9.98 9.84
CA ASP A 73 6.91 11.37 10.35
C ASP A 73 6.75 12.38 9.21
N LYS A 74 7.26 12.03 8.03
CA LYS A 74 7.22 12.84 6.80
C LYS A 74 6.97 11.95 5.60
N LEU A 75 6.31 12.49 4.58
CA LEU A 75 6.04 11.78 3.32
C LEU A 75 7.32 11.35 2.59
N GLU A 76 8.40 12.11 2.72
CA GLU A 76 9.70 11.79 2.11
C GLU A 76 10.28 10.46 2.58
N GLN A 77 9.91 9.99 3.77
CA GLN A 77 10.32 8.68 4.29
C GLN A 77 9.72 7.50 3.51
N LEU A 78 8.69 7.73 2.71
CA LEU A 78 8.09 6.73 1.85
C LEU A 78 8.97 6.40 0.63
N LYS A 79 9.86 7.29 0.24
CA LYS A 79 10.73 7.12 -0.93
C LYS A 79 12.02 6.37 -0.56
N PRO A 80 12.57 5.57 -1.47
CA PRO A 80 12.00 5.09 -2.74
C PRO A 80 11.22 3.79 -2.58
N GLU A 81 11.19 3.21 -1.38
CA GLU A 81 10.75 1.83 -1.15
C GLU A 81 9.24 1.63 -1.32
N PHE A 82 8.43 2.58 -0.85
CA PHE A 82 6.97 2.49 -0.86
C PHE A 82 6.33 3.30 -1.97
N ILE A 83 7.03 4.30 -2.47
CA ILE A 83 6.60 5.15 -3.57
C ILE A 83 7.82 5.76 -4.27
N ASP A 84 7.80 5.80 -5.59
CA ASP A 84 8.93 6.37 -6.37
C ASP A 84 8.93 7.89 -6.29
N LYS A 85 7.75 8.48 -6.38
CA LYS A 85 7.57 9.94 -6.37
C LYS A 85 6.33 10.30 -5.57
N ILE A 86 6.47 11.25 -4.66
CA ILE A 86 5.34 11.80 -3.91
C ILE A 86 4.54 12.70 -4.85
N PRO A 87 3.23 12.38 -5.07
CA PRO A 87 2.40 13.22 -5.92
C PRO A 87 2.18 14.60 -5.29
N LEU A 88 2.07 15.60 -6.15
CA LEU A 88 1.62 16.93 -5.78
C LEU A 88 0.11 17.05 -6.03
N GLU A 89 -0.51 18.05 -5.42
CA GLU A 89 -1.93 18.32 -5.68
C GLU A 89 -2.16 18.58 -7.18
N ALA A 90 -3.13 17.87 -7.75
CA ALA A 90 -3.41 17.87 -9.18
C ALA A 90 -3.60 19.29 -9.74
N GLY A 91 -2.83 19.62 -10.78
CA GLY A 91 -2.85 20.94 -11.42
C GLY A 91 -2.15 22.04 -10.62
N THR A 92 -1.37 21.69 -9.61
CA THR A 92 -0.56 22.61 -8.80
C THR A 92 0.83 22.06 -8.58
N GLU A 93 1.73 22.90 -8.05
CA GLU A 93 3.04 22.47 -7.55
C GLU A 93 3.07 22.35 -6.02
N LYS A 94 1.90 22.29 -5.39
CA LYS A 94 1.75 22.24 -3.94
C LYS A 94 1.74 20.81 -3.43
N SER A 95 2.39 20.59 -2.31
CA SER A 95 2.40 19.32 -1.61
C SER A 95 1.15 19.14 -0.76
N PHE A 96 0.72 17.88 -0.58
CA PHE A 96 -0.29 17.54 0.41
C PHE A 96 0.20 17.89 1.82
N ILE A 97 -0.74 18.27 2.69
CA ILE A 97 -0.46 18.46 4.11
C ILE A 97 -0.52 17.09 4.76
N TYR A 98 0.56 16.69 5.40
CA TYR A 98 0.66 15.42 6.11
C TYR A 98 0.91 15.65 7.59
N ALA A 99 0.17 14.93 8.42
CA ALA A 99 0.37 14.88 9.85
C ALA A 99 0.15 13.47 10.39
N SER A 100 0.98 13.04 11.33
CA SER A 100 0.81 11.77 12.04
C SER A 100 1.20 11.90 13.51
N ASP A 101 0.61 11.05 14.36
CA ASP A 101 1.07 10.84 15.73
C ASP A 101 1.98 9.61 15.87
N ALA A 102 2.47 9.10 14.75
CA ALA A 102 3.36 7.96 14.58
C ALA A 102 2.77 6.59 14.95
N LEU A 103 1.92 6.46 15.95
CA LEU A 103 1.42 5.17 16.43
C LEU A 103 -0.02 4.88 16.02
N ASP A 104 -0.90 5.86 16.12
CA ASP A 104 -2.34 5.63 16.02
C ASP A 104 -3.00 6.22 14.79
N ARG A 105 -2.54 7.38 14.32
CA ARG A 105 -3.22 8.14 13.27
C ARG A 105 -2.27 8.84 12.32
N TYR A 106 -2.73 8.94 11.08
CA TYR A 106 -2.18 9.87 10.11
C TYR A 106 -3.32 10.55 9.36
N ARG A 107 -3.03 11.72 8.83
CA ARG A 107 -3.94 12.48 7.98
C ARG A 107 -3.19 13.08 6.80
N ILE A 108 -3.77 12.94 5.62
CA ILE A 108 -3.34 13.59 4.39
C ILE A 108 -4.43 14.57 3.99
N THR A 109 -4.12 15.84 3.97
CA THR A 109 -5.10 16.91 3.71
C THR A 109 -4.75 17.64 2.42
N VAL A 110 -5.78 17.93 1.62
CA VAL A 110 -5.66 18.76 0.43
C VAL A 110 -5.67 20.23 0.83
N LEU A 111 -4.70 20.99 0.34
CA LEU A 111 -4.53 22.41 0.69
C LEU A 111 -5.63 23.29 0.10
N GLU A 112 -6.04 23.02 -1.14
CA GLU A 112 -7.06 23.79 -1.85
C GLU A 112 -8.21 22.89 -2.33
N PRO A 113 -9.06 22.36 -1.42
CA PRO A 113 -10.10 21.40 -1.79
C PRO A 113 -11.18 22.00 -2.71
N SER A 114 -11.41 23.30 -2.62
CA SER A 114 -12.38 24.02 -3.47
C SER A 114 -12.04 23.95 -4.96
N ARG A 115 -10.75 23.81 -5.30
CA ARG A 115 -10.30 23.61 -6.69
C ARG A 115 -10.91 22.34 -7.32
N TYR A 116 -11.22 21.36 -6.50
CA TYR A 116 -11.75 20.05 -6.90
C TYR A 116 -13.25 19.90 -6.60
N GLY A 117 -13.90 20.97 -6.18
CA GLY A 117 -15.34 21.00 -5.88
C GLY A 117 -15.71 20.48 -4.48
N PHE A 118 -14.76 20.45 -3.56
CA PHE A 118 -14.98 20.07 -2.17
C PHE A 118 -14.79 21.26 -1.23
N LYS A 119 -15.49 21.25 -0.11
CA LYS A 119 -15.24 22.20 1.00
C LYS A 119 -14.06 21.73 1.84
N GLU A 120 -13.99 20.42 2.06
CA GLU A 120 -12.92 19.74 2.77
C GLU A 120 -12.62 18.42 2.05
N LEU A 121 -11.36 18.07 1.95
CA LEU A 121 -10.91 16.81 1.38
C LEU A 121 -9.66 16.34 2.12
N PHE A 122 -9.77 15.20 2.81
CA PHE A 122 -8.64 14.59 3.50
C PHE A 122 -8.83 13.08 3.62
N ILE A 123 -7.72 12.37 3.84
CA ILE A 123 -7.70 10.97 4.24
C ILE A 123 -7.24 10.89 5.70
N GLU A 124 -7.96 10.14 6.50
CA GLU A 124 -7.57 9.79 7.86
C GLU A 124 -7.64 8.28 8.02
N ASN A 125 -6.52 7.67 8.39
CA ASN A 125 -6.38 6.22 8.58
C ASN A 125 -6.96 5.39 7.40
N GLY A 126 -6.66 5.78 6.18
CA GLY A 126 -7.12 5.11 4.97
C GLY A 126 -8.55 5.45 4.54
N LYS A 127 -9.28 6.26 5.28
CA LYS A 127 -10.64 6.70 4.93
C LYS A 127 -10.64 8.08 4.28
N ILE A 128 -11.23 8.16 3.08
CA ILE A 128 -11.46 9.45 2.40
C ILE A 128 -12.66 10.14 3.07
N MET A 129 -12.42 11.36 3.53
CA MET A 129 -13.44 12.26 4.06
C MET A 129 -13.58 13.44 3.11
N GLN A 130 -14.80 13.64 2.63
CA GLN A 130 -15.15 14.73 1.69
C GLN A 130 -16.43 15.43 2.14
N LYS A 131 -16.44 16.73 2.08
CA LYS A 131 -17.60 17.59 2.33
C LYS A 131 -17.73 18.66 1.28
#